data_67bb2f75143ba1bb29d3a4921cb4174c
#
_entry.id   67bb2f75143ba1bb29d3a4921cb4174c
#
_cell.length_a   1.000
_cell.length_b   1.000
_cell.length_c   1.000
_cell.angle_alpha   90.00
_cell.angle_beta   90.00
_cell.angle_gamma   90.00
#
_symmetry.space_group_name_H-M   'P 1'
#
loop_
_entity.id
_entity.type
_entity.pdbx_description
1 polymer ?
#
loop_
_entity_poly.entity_id
_entity_poly.type
_entity_poly.pdbx_seq_one_letter_code
_entity_poly.pdbx_strand_id
1 'polypeptide(L)'
;MSKRFGGTSALEGVDLDIHRGGVLGLLGQNGAGKSTLIKILAGVYRADEGEVVVAGHPLGSQGASRSMSFIHQDLGLVEWMTVAENIALGTGYRRRCGLISWHQVRDRCAEALRLLAIHLDPAERISNLTRAERSLVAIARALAAEAELIVLDEPTASLPAPDCARLFEVLRALRDRGHGIVYVSHRLDEVRAIADRVAVLRNGRLVSQGPLTGGYRTRLVHDIVGHEPTPHRRPSRHAGQVVLSLADVRTGQAGPISLDLRAGEAIGLVGLTGAGHADLGRALAGSHPVLAGRVLLDGRPYQPRSVSAAVGAGVGLVTSDRQEEGIAPDLSVRENFLANAKAHGRSPLSWIRPGQERAEAAALVACFGVRPEDTEAPLATLSGGNQQKVVLGRWLGTNRHLLILEEPTTGVDVGAKPEIYRLLDDAVAAGLALLLSSADFEEVVNVCDRALVFVRGTVTAELAGDALTVTALTRAASAAPATGMIGR
;
A
#
# COMPACT_ATOMS: atom_id res chain seq x y z
N MET A 1 0.25 17.97 24.09
CA MET A 1 -0.14 19.02 23.14
C MET A 1 -1.47 18.73 22.49
N SER A 2 -2.24 19.76 22.09
CA SER A 2 -3.57 19.64 21.46
C SER A 2 -3.67 20.48 20.20
N LYS A 3 -4.52 20.05 19.24
CA LYS A 3 -4.80 20.77 17.99
C LYS A 3 -6.24 20.58 17.55
N ARG A 4 -6.92 21.68 17.23
CA ARG A 4 -8.31 21.69 16.73
C ARG A 4 -8.39 22.40 15.37
N PHE A 5 -9.28 21.93 14.53
CA PHE A 5 -9.64 22.54 13.26
C PHE A 5 -11.16 22.76 13.24
N GLY A 6 -11.60 24.01 13.34
CA GLY A 6 -13.01 24.31 13.51
C GLY A 6 -13.59 23.59 14.74
N GLY A 7 -14.62 22.77 14.55
CA GLY A 7 -15.26 21.99 15.61
C GLY A 7 -14.61 20.62 15.89
N THR A 8 -13.58 20.20 15.12
CA THR A 8 -12.99 18.87 15.23
C THR A 8 -11.64 18.91 15.94
N SER A 9 -11.47 18.09 16.99
CA SER A 9 -10.20 17.88 17.67
C SER A 9 -9.35 16.89 16.84
N ALA A 10 -8.25 17.36 16.28
CA ALA A 10 -7.31 16.54 15.51
C ALA A 10 -6.24 15.90 16.39
N LEU A 11 -5.86 16.57 17.49
CA LEU A 11 -4.98 16.04 18.55
C LEU A 11 -5.51 16.54 19.90
N GLU A 12 -5.49 15.66 20.91
CA GLU A 12 -6.00 15.96 22.23
C GLU A 12 -5.09 15.37 23.32
N GLY A 13 -4.36 16.23 24.02
CA GLY A 13 -3.50 15.85 25.14
C GLY A 13 -2.42 14.83 24.77
N VAL A 14 -1.79 14.96 23.60
CA VAL A 14 -0.74 14.04 23.16
C VAL A 14 0.57 14.38 23.85
N ASP A 15 1.10 13.43 24.65
CA ASP A 15 2.44 13.48 25.26
C ASP A 15 3.31 12.37 24.66
N LEU A 16 4.42 12.74 24.02
CA LEU A 16 5.24 11.84 23.24
C LEU A 16 6.73 12.14 23.44
N ASP A 17 7.50 11.13 23.80
CA ASP A 17 8.94 11.22 23.93
C ASP A 17 9.65 10.47 22.80
N ILE A 18 10.59 11.17 22.15
CA ILE A 18 11.46 10.61 21.11
C ILE A 18 12.90 10.64 21.62
N HIS A 19 13.54 9.48 21.69
CA HIS A 19 14.89 9.37 22.25
C HIS A 19 15.95 9.47 21.16
N ARG A 20 17.08 10.08 21.51
CA ARG A 20 18.30 10.03 20.68
C ARG A 20 18.77 8.57 20.56
N GLY A 21 19.26 8.18 19.40
CA GLY A 21 19.72 6.81 19.15
C GLY A 21 18.60 5.77 19.24
N GLY A 22 17.35 6.18 18.99
CA GLY A 22 16.20 5.30 18.99
C GLY A 22 15.27 5.54 17.82
N VAL A 23 14.57 4.50 17.39
CA VAL A 23 13.51 4.56 16.38
C VAL A 23 12.16 4.42 17.05
N LEU A 24 11.33 5.46 16.93
CA LEU A 24 9.95 5.44 17.38
C LEU A 24 9.04 5.15 16.19
N GLY A 25 8.36 4.01 16.20
CA GLY A 25 7.27 3.70 15.25
C GLY A 25 6.00 4.43 15.66
N LEU A 26 5.52 5.35 14.83
CA LEU A 26 4.26 6.06 15.04
C LEU A 26 3.15 5.39 14.24
N LEU A 27 2.24 4.74 14.94
CA LEU A 27 1.14 3.95 14.38
C LEU A 27 -0.22 4.61 14.61
N GLY A 28 -1.20 4.23 13.83
CA GLY A 28 -2.60 4.66 13.95
C GLY A 28 -3.32 4.59 12.61
N GLN A 29 -4.65 4.53 12.64
CA GLN A 29 -5.48 4.57 11.43
C GLN A 29 -5.36 5.91 10.69
N ASN A 30 -5.87 5.97 9.45
CA ASN A 30 -6.04 7.24 8.75
C ASN A 30 -7.01 8.13 9.54
N GLY A 31 -6.68 9.41 9.64
CA GLY A 31 -7.43 10.33 10.50
C GLY A 31 -7.09 10.26 12.01
N ALA A 32 -6.20 9.37 12.45
CA ALA A 32 -5.80 9.26 13.85
C ALA A 32 -5.03 10.48 14.40
N GLY A 33 -4.60 11.40 13.53
CA GLY A 33 -3.85 12.60 13.92
C GLY A 33 -2.36 12.56 13.58
N LYS A 34 -1.84 11.46 12.99
CA LYS A 34 -0.40 11.31 12.65
C LYS A 34 0.12 12.46 11.79
N SER A 35 -0.52 12.71 10.65
CA SER A 35 -0.13 13.79 9.74
C SER A 35 -0.27 15.19 10.36
N THR A 36 -1.23 15.39 11.27
CA THR A 36 -1.36 16.63 12.03
C THR A 36 -0.17 16.81 12.98
N LEU A 37 0.24 15.76 13.68
CA LEU A 37 1.42 15.73 14.54
C LEU A 37 2.68 16.07 13.75
N ILE A 38 2.90 15.44 12.59
CA ILE A 38 4.04 15.69 11.71
C ILE A 38 4.05 17.14 11.22
N LYS A 39 2.90 17.68 10.79
CA LYS A 39 2.77 19.06 10.33
C LYS A 39 3.00 20.07 11.44
N ILE A 40 2.70 19.74 12.70
CA ILE A 40 3.08 20.57 13.84
C ILE A 40 4.60 20.55 14.04
N LEU A 41 5.22 19.36 14.05
CA LEU A 41 6.68 19.24 14.15
C LEU A 41 7.38 19.96 13.01
N ALA A 42 6.86 19.90 11.79
CA ALA A 42 7.37 20.61 10.62
C ALA A 42 7.12 22.13 10.65
N GLY A 43 6.40 22.66 11.66
CA GLY A 43 6.09 24.08 11.79
C GLY A 43 5.00 24.59 10.82
N VAL A 44 4.34 23.69 10.07
CA VAL A 44 3.22 24.02 9.17
C VAL A 44 1.98 24.42 9.96
N TYR A 45 1.73 23.73 11.09
CA TYR A 45 0.67 24.08 12.03
C TYR A 45 1.26 24.43 13.39
N ARG A 46 0.57 25.31 14.13
CA ARG A 46 0.85 25.55 15.53
C ARG A 46 -0.05 24.70 16.40
N ALA A 47 0.50 24.12 17.47
CA ALA A 47 -0.33 23.54 18.53
C ALA A 47 -1.18 24.64 19.17
N ASP A 48 -2.41 24.31 19.56
CA ASP A 48 -3.29 25.25 20.26
C ASP A 48 -3.00 25.25 21.76
N GLU A 49 -2.54 24.09 22.29
CA GLU A 49 -2.17 23.90 23.70
C GLU A 49 -0.94 22.99 23.82
N GLY A 50 -0.15 23.20 24.88
CA GLY A 50 1.03 22.41 25.19
C GLY A 50 2.31 22.94 24.53
N GLU A 51 3.42 22.29 24.84
CA GLU A 51 4.76 22.65 24.38
C GLU A 51 5.40 21.51 23.59
N VAL A 52 6.24 21.87 22.64
CA VAL A 52 7.08 20.91 21.90
C VAL A 52 8.52 21.43 21.96
N VAL A 53 9.43 20.55 22.42
CA VAL A 53 10.86 20.83 22.52
C VAL A 53 11.61 19.80 21.70
N VAL A 54 12.54 20.27 20.86
CA VAL A 54 13.38 19.41 20.01
C VAL A 54 14.84 19.75 20.27
N ALA A 55 15.64 18.77 20.69
CA ALA A 55 17.05 18.95 21.01
C ALA A 55 17.31 20.10 22.04
N GLY A 56 16.39 20.30 22.98
CA GLY A 56 16.47 21.38 23.97
C GLY A 56 15.98 22.75 23.48
N HIS A 57 15.52 22.84 22.23
CA HIS A 57 15.02 24.07 21.63
C HIS A 57 13.49 24.03 21.51
N PRO A 58 12.78 25.12 21.87
CA PRO A 58 11.35 25.20 21.67
C PRO A 58 11.01 25.20 20.17
N LEU A 59 9.94 24.51 19.79
CA LEU A 59 9.46 24.43 18.40
C LEU A 59 9.18 25.84 17.85
N GLY A 60 9.54 26.08 16.58
CA GLY A 60 9.47 27.38 15.92
C GLY A 60 10.73 28.23 16.10
N SER A 61 11.68 27.83 16.95
CA SER A 61 13.01 28.46 17.02
C SER A 61 13.90 27.97 15.85
N GLN A 62 14.91 28.78 15.50
CA GLN A 62 15.90 28.40 14.49
C GLN A 62 16.69 27.15 14.90
N GLY A 63 16.95 26.97 16.21
CA GLY A 63 17.60 25.78 16.76
C GLY A 63 16.78 24.50 16.49
N ALA A 64 15.50 24.50 16.85
CA ALA A 64 14.61 23.36 16.58
C ALA A 64 14.52 23.03 15.08
N SER A 65 14.37 24.05 14.21
CA SER A 65 14.28 23.83 12.76
C SER A 65 15.55 23.24 12.16
N ARG A 66 16.72 23.58 12.68
CA ARG A 66 18.00 23.00 12.24
C ARG A 66 18.22 21.56 12.75
N SER A 67 17.62 21.24 13.89
CA SER A 67 17.75 19.91 14.51
C SER A 67 16.81 18.87 13.91
N MET A 68 15.91 19.24 13.00
CA MET A 68 14.92 18.33 12.40
C MET A 68 15.07 18.24 10.89
N SER A 69 14.81 17.06 10.37
CA SER A 69 14.65 16.83 8.94
C SER A 69 13.43 15.94 8.67
N PHE A 70 12.73 16.24 7.58
CA PHE A 70 11.49 15.58 7.22
C PHE A 70 11.59 14.94 5.84
N ILE A 71 11.13 13.68 5.76
CA ILE A 71 10.93 12.96 4.52
C ILE A 71 9.43 12.70 4.41
N HIS A 72 8.79 13.48 3.56
CA HIS A 72 7.35 13.38 3.30
C HIS A 72 7.04 12.31 2.27
N GLN A 73 5.80 11.89 2.19
CA GLN A 73 5.31 10.87 1.26
C GLN A 73 5.57 11.23 -0.23
N ASP A 74 5.52 12.51 -0.58
CA ASP A 74 5.83 13.05 -1.91
C ASP A 74 7.31 13.39 -2.10
N LEU A 75 8.18 13.02 -1.13
CA LEU A 75 9.64 13.22 -1.10
C LEU A 75 10.10 14.68 -1.17
N GLY A 76 9.28 15.62 -1.65
CA GLY A 76 9.61 17.04 -1.79
C GLY A 76 10.90 17.28 -2.58
N LEU A 77 11.14 16.53 -3.65
CA LEU A 77 12.25 16.68 -4.57
C LEU A 77 11.83 17.52 -5.77
N VAL A 78 12.76 18.31 -6.29
CA VAL A 78 12.57 19.11 -7.51
C VAL A 78 13.06 18.30 -8.71
N GLU A 79 12.14 17.83 -9.54
CA GLU A 79 12.41 16.82 -10.59
C GLU A 79 13.40 17.26 -11.67
N TRP A 80 13.39 18.53 -12.05
CA TRP A 80 14.29 19.10 -13.07
C TRP A 80 15.69 19.41 -12.55
N MET A 81 15.90 19.40 -11.23
CA MET A 81 17.20 19.59 -10.59
C MET A 81 17.99 18.28 -10.50
N THR A 82 19.32 18.43 -10.35
CA THR A 82 20.22 17.30 -10.10
C THR A 82 20.12 16.79 -8.66
N VAL A 83 20.67 15.60 -8.40
CA VAL A 83 20.81 15.03 -7.05
C VAL A 83 21.56 16.00 -6.12
N ALA A 84 22.69 16.55 -6.60
CA ALA A 84 23.50 17.49 -5.82
C ALA A 84 22.75 18.78 -5.49
N GLU A 85 21.99 19.32 -6.43
CA GLU A 85 21.17 20.51 -6.22
C GLU A 85 20.04 20.27 -5.21
N ASN A 86 19.35 19.12 -5.30
CA ASN A 86 18.31 18.75 -4.35
C ASN A 86 18.83 18.58 -2.91
N ILE A 87 20.02 18.00 -2.75
CA ILE A 87 20.67 17.89 -1.44
C ILE A 87 21.08 19.29 -0.93
N ALA A 88 21.59 20.14 -1.81
CA ALA A 88 22.00 21.51 -1.46
C ALA A 88 20.81 22.41 -1.07
N LEU A 89 19.59 22.17 -1.59
CA LEU A 89 18.39 22.90 -1.14
C LEU A 89 18.13 22.71 0.36
N GLY A 90 18.36 21.52 0.89
CA GLY A 90 18.17 21.24 2.32
C GLY A 90 19.30 21.76 3.21
N THR A 91 20.54 21.80 2.69
CA THR A 91 21.75 22.13 3.46
C THR A 91 22.29 23.52 3.23
N GLY A 92 21.76 24.24 2.26
CA GLY A 92 22.26 25.50 1.76
C GLY A 92 23.42 25.35 0.77
N TYR A 93 23.48 26.27 -0.19
CA TYR A 93 24.55 26.30 -1.19
C TYR A 93 25.83 26.93 -0.56
N ARG A 94 26.92 26.17 -0.56
CA ARG A 94 28.23 26.68 -0.15
C ARG A 94 28.69 27.78 -1.10
N ARG A 95 29.14 28.90 -0.55
CA ARG A 95 29.62 30.05 -1.32
C ARG A 95 31.10 30.26 -1.10
N ARG A 96 31.82 30.62 -2.17
CA ARG A 96 33.20 31.09 -2.13
C ARG A 96 33.27 32.41 -2.88
N CYS A 97 33.77 33.46 -2.23
CA CYS A 97 33.79 34.80 -2.80
C CYS A 97 32.42 35.30 -3.33
N GLY A 98 31.33 34.99 -2.62
CA GLY A 98 29.96 35.36 -3.00
C GLY A 98 29.27 34.49 -4.05
N LEU A 99 30.01 33.65 -4.74
CA LEU A 99 29.49 32.72 -5.78
C LEU A 99 29.27 31.29 -5.23
N ILE A 100 28.32 30.56 -5.79
CA ILE A 100 28.09 29.17 -5.44
C ILE A 100 29.31 28.33 -5.87
N SER A 101 29.87 27.56 -4.92
CA SER A 101 30.94 26.60 -5.19
C SER A 101 30.37 25.24 -5.54
N TRP A 102 30.14 25.01 -6.82
CA TRP A 102 29.58 23.72 -7.32
C TRP A 102 30.43 22.50 -6.98
N HIS A 103 31.75 22.67 -6.87
CA HIS A 103 32.64 21.62 -6.41
C HIS A 103 32.28 21.17 -4.99
N GLN A 104 32.20 22.13 -4.06
CA GLN A 104 31.84 21.83 -2.65
C GLN A 104 30.41 21.26 -2.50
N VAL A 105 29.47 21.69 -3.37
CA VAL A 105 28.11 21.10 -3.42
C VAL A 105 28.16 19.65 -3.81
N ARG A 106 28.92 19.31 -4.87
CA ARG A 106 29.08 17.93 -5.32
C ARG A 106 29.83 17.05 -4.33
N ASP A 107 30.87 17.58 -3.69
CA ASP A 107 31.64 16.83 -2.68
C ASP A 107 30.78 16.46 -1.50
N ARG A 108 29.97 17.39 -0.98
CA ARG A 108 29.03 17.14 0.11
C ARG A 108 27.93 16.15 -0.27
N CYS A 109 27.43 16.26 -1.49
CA CYS A 109 26.50 15.28 -2.04
C CYS A 109 27.12 13.89 -2.11
N ALA A 110 28.32 13.76 -2.67
CA ALA A 110 29.04 12.49 -2.78
C ALA A 110 29.36 11.89 -1.39
N GLU A 111 29.62 12.71 -0.39
CA GLU A 111 29.79 12.27 0.98
C GLU A 111 28.50 11.70 1.58
N ALA A 112 27.37 12.40 1.44
CA ALA A 112 26.07 11.95 1.90
C ALA A 112 25.65 10.63 1.22
N LEU A 113 25.85 10.50 -0.08
CA LEU A 113 25.56 9.27 -0.84
C LEU A 113 26.45 8.11 -0.39
N ARG A 114 27.75 8.34 -0.16
CA ARG A 114 28.69 7.31 0.35
C ARG A 114 28.30 6.81 1.74
N LEU A 115 27.87 7.68 2.64
CA LEU A 115 27.42 7.30 3.99
C LEU A 115 26.25 6.31 3.97
N LEU A 116 25.44 6.36 2.90
CA LEU A 116 24.29 5.49 2.67
C LEU A 116 24.58 4.33 1.71
N ALA A 117 25.85 4.15 1.30
CA ALA A 117 26.26 3.19 0.27
C ALA A 117 25.42 3.30 -1.02
N ILE A 118 25.03 4.53 -1.41
CA ILE A 118 24.24 4.83 -2.60
C ILE A 118 25.19 5.16 -3.75
N HIS A 119 25.05 4.43 -4.86
CA HIS A 119 25.81 4.65 -6.09
C HIS A 119 24.97 5.44 -7.10
N LEU A 120 24.85 6.75 -6.89
CA LEU A 120 24.20 7.67 -7.83
C LEU A 120 25.19 8.76 -8.23
N ASP A 121 25.09 9.21 -9.50
CA ASP A 121 25.84 10.37 -9.96
C ASP A 121 25.22 11.66 -9.36
N PRO A 122 25.99 12.49 -8.64
CA PRO A 122 25.54 13.79 -8.17
C PRO A 122 25.01 14.72 -9.27
N ALA A 123 25.43 14.54 -10.52
CA ALA A 123 24.99 15.32 -11.67
C ALA A 123 23.70 14.79 -12.32
N GLU A 124 23.23 13.59 -11.95
CA GLU A 124 22.02 13.00 -12.51
C GLU A 124 20.78 13.80 -12.09
N ARG A 125 19.79 13.93 -12.99
CA ARG A 125 18.52 14.62 -12.70
C ARG A 125 17.57 13.69 -11.98
N ILE A 126 16.80 14.25 -11.06
CA ILE A 126 15.78 13.50 -10.30
C ILE A 126 14.75 12.87 -11.24
N SER A 127 14.39 13.55 -12.35
CA SER A 127 13.43 13.00 -13.34
C SER A 127 13.86 11.65 -13.95
N ASN A 128 15.17 11.38 -14.01
CA ASN A 128 15.73 10.15 -14.60
C ASN A 128 15.85 9.01 -13.57
N LEU A 129 15.63 9.29 -12.29
CA LEU A 129 15.75 8.33 -11.21
C LEU A 129 14.47 7.52 -11.03
N THR A 130 14.62 6.25 -10.68
CA THR A 130 13.53 5.42 -10.19
C THR A 130 12.96 5.98 -8.89
N ARG A 131 11.76 5.58 -8.55
CA ARG A 131 11.11 6.03 -7.30
C ARG A 131 11.91 5.63 -6.06
N ALA A 132 12.53 4.44 -6.08
CA ALA A 132 13.42 3.97 -5.02
C ALA A 132 14.65 4.88 -4.87
N GLU A 133 15.32 5.21 -5.96
CA GLU A 133 16.47 6.12 -5.96
C GLU A 133 16.09 7.52 -5.49
N ARG A 134 14.93 8.03 -5.88
CA ARG A 134 14.40 9.32 -5.37
C ARG A 134 14.21 9.28 -3.85
N SER A 135 13.68 8.20 -3.29
CA SER A 135 13.55 8.04 -1.82
C SER A 135 14.92 8.06 -1.14
N LEU A 136 15.91 7.38 -1.70
CA LEU A 136 17.28 7.40 -1.17
C LEU A 136 17.92 8.80 -1.25
N VAL A 137 17.64 9.57 -2.31
CA VAL A 137 18.10 10.99 -2.41
C VAL A 137 17.45 11.85 -1.34
N ALA A 138 16.16 11.69 -1.06
CA ALA A 138 15.48 12.42 0.01
C ALA A 138 16.08 12.12 1.39
N ILE A 139 16.48 10.86 1.64
CA ILE A 139 17.17 10.46 2.87
C ILE A 139 18.58 11.05 2.92
N ALA A 140 19.33 11.00 1.81
CA ALA A 140 20.65 11.62 1.73
C ALA A 140 20.60 13.13 2.01
N ARG A 141 19.56 13.81 1.53
CA ARG A 141 19.29 15.22 1.83
C ARG A 141 19.06 15.45 3.33
N ALA A 142 18.25 14.60 3.96
CA ALA A 142 17.97 14.66 5.39
C ALA A 142 19.25 14.46 6.23
N LEU A 143 20.06 13.48 5.84
CA LEU A 143 21.36 13.21 6.50
C LEU A 143 22.35 14.37 6.33
N ALA A 144 22.45 14.93 5.13
CA ALA A 144 23.35 16.06 4.85
C ALA A 144 23.00 17.33 5.66
N ALA A 145 21.77 17.43 6.16
CA ALA A 145 21.32 18.51 7.03
C ALA A 145 21.81 18.38 8.49
N GLU A 146 22.49 17.31 8.86
CA GLU A 146 23.01 17.03 10.22
C GLU A 146 21.90 17.09 11.29
N ALA A 147 20.68 16.72 10.94
CA ALA A 147 19.53 16.76 11.82
C ALA A 147 19.67 15.73 12.96
N GLU A 148 19.30 16.12 14.19
CA GLU A 148 19.28 15.21 15.35
C GLU A 148 18.02 14.34 15.38
N LEU A 149 16.93 14.83 14.78
CA LEU A 149 15.66 14.15 14.64
C LEU A 149 15.28 14.03 13.16
N ILE A 150 15.05 12.81 12.71
CA ILE A 150 14.59 12.51 11.34
C ILE A 150 13.18 11.96 11.40
N VAL A 151 12.25 12.59 10.70
CA VAL A 151 10.84 12.16 10.62
C VAL A 151 10.58 11.63 9.22
N LEU A 152 10.15 10.37 9.13
CA LEU A 152 9.80 9.70 7.88
C LEU A 152 8.31 9.40 7.88
N ASP A 153 7.58 9.95 6.90
CA ASP A 153 6.15 9.76 6.73
C ASP A 153 5.89 8.80 5.56
N GLU A 154 5.57 7.54 5.88
CA GLU A 154 5.32 6.44 4.94
C GLU A 154 6.39 6.27 3.84
N PRO A 155 7.69 6.20 4.19
CA PRO A 155 8.76 6.26 3.20
C PRO A 155 8.83 5.05 2.26
N THR A 156 8.16 3.97 2.59
CA THR A 156 8.16 2.68 1.86
C THR A 156 6.92 2.44 1.01
N ALA A 157 5.92 3.34 1.04
CA ALA A 157 4.62 3.14 0.38
C ALA A 157 4.70 2.74 -1.11
N SER A 158 5.86 2.97 -1.74
CA SER A 158 6.08 2.71 -3.18
C SER A 158 7.41 2.03 -3.46
N LEU A 159 8.06 1.46 -2.43
CA LEU A 159 9.35 0.81 -2.58
C LEU A 159 9.19 -0.71 -2.71
N PRO A 160 9.89 -1.35 -3.67
CA PRO A 160 10.05 -2.80 -3.70
C PRO A 160 10.72 -3.33 -2.42
N ALA A 161 10.44 -4.58 -2.04
CA ALA A 161 10.98 -5.19 -0.82
C ALA A 161 12.51 -5.12 -0.66
N PRO A 162 13.35 -5.32 -1.72
CA PRO A 162 14.80 -5.16 -1.60
C PRO A 162 15.23 -3.75 -1.21
N ASP A 163 14.54 -2.73 -1.74
CA ASP A 163 14.84 -1.32 -1.45
C ASP A 163 14.38 -0.93 -0.04
N CYS A 164 13.27 -1.51 0.46
CA CYS A 164 12.85 -1.37 1.86
C CYS A 164 13.90 -1.92 2.82
N ALA A 165 14.46 -3.11 2.52
CA ALA A 165 15.53 -3.70 3.35
C ALA A 165 16.76 -2.77 3.43
N ARG A 166 17.18 -2.23 2.28
CA ARG A 166 18.28 -1.27 2.20
C ARG A 166 17.99 0.02 2.98
N LEU A 167 16.77 0.55 2.88
CA LEU A 167 16.34 1.69 3.68
C LEU A 167 16.48 1.40 5.18
N PHE A 168 16.02 0.23 5.64
CA PHE A 168 16.11 -0.14 7.05
C PHE A 168 17.56 -0.28 7.55
N GLU A 169 18.47 -0.78 6.71
CA GLU A 169 19.92 -0.80 7.04
C GLU A 169 20.45 0.62 7.26
N VAL A 170 20.09 1.55 6.38
CA VAL A 170 20.46 2.96 6.48
C VAL A 170 19.89 3.59 7.76
N LEU A 171 18.61 3.36 8.08
CA LEU A 171 17.98 3.91 9.28
C LEU A 171 18.62 3.36 10.56
N ARG A 172 18.98 2.06 10.58
CA ARG A 172 19.74 1.47 11.71
C ARG A 172 21.10 2.14 11.87
N ALA A 173 21.83 2.35 10.79
CA ALA A 173 23.12 3.04 10.84
C ALA A 173 23.00 4.49 11.35
N LEU A 174 21.92 5.19 11.04
CA LEU A 174 21.65 6.54 11.55
C LEU A 174 21.29 6.52 13.04
N ARG A 175 20.43 5.58 13.46
CA ARG A 175 20.11 5.34 14.87
C ARG A 175 21.38 5.08 15.68
N ASP A 176 22.25 4.21 15.19
CA ASP A 176 23.49 3.81 15.88
C ASP A 176 24.50 4.99 15.96
N ARG A 177 24.35 6.00 15.11
CA ARG A 177 25.09 7.28 15.18
C ARG A 177 24.45 8.30 16.13
N GLY A 178 23.36 7.95 16.80
CA GLY A 178 22.71 8.79 17.79
C GLY A 178 21.57 9.67 17.27
N HIS A 179 21.14 9.53 16.00
CA HIS A 179 19.96 10.23 15.51
C HIS A 179 18.69 9.65 16.11
N GLY A 180 17.75 10.51 16.54
CA GLY A 180 16.37 10.12 16.85
C GLY A 180 15.59 9.97 15.57
N ILE A 181 14.80 8.92 15.44
CA ILE A 181 14.02 8.64 14.23
C ILE A 181 12.56 8.46 14.59
N VAL A 182 11.66 9.17 13.91
CA VAL A 182 10.21 8.88 13.91
C VAL A 182 9.87 8.23 12.58
N TYR A 183 9.46 6.98 12.65
CA TYR A 183 9.05 6.18 11.51
C TYR A 183 7.53 6.01 11.51
N VAL A 184 6.85 6.70 10.60
CA VAL A 184 5.40 6.64 10.46
C VAL A 184 5.05 5.64 9.38
N SER A 185 4.30 4.62 9.74
CA SER A 185 3.78 3.63 8.81
C SER A 185 2.46 3.06 9.32
N HIS A 186 1.63 2.61 8.42
CA HIS A 186 0.46 1.79 8.72
C HIS A 186 0.79 0.28 8.63
N ARG A 187 1.99 -0.09 8.18
CA ARG A 187 2.46 -1.47 8.03
C ARG A 187 3.20 -1.93 9.27
N LEU A 188 2.59 -2.86 10.00
CA LEU A 188 3.13 -3.38 11.27
C LEU A 188 4.44 -4.17 11.09
N ASP A 189 4.60 -4.86 9.96
CA ASP A 189 5.81 -5.60 9.60
C ASP A 189 7.03 -4.67 9.49
N GLU A 190 6.87 -3.51 8.88
CA GLU A 190 7.92 -2.49 8.75
C GLU A 190 8.32 -1.94 10.11
N VAL A 191 7.33 -1.53 10.92
CA VAL A 191 7.61 -0.99 12.26
C VAL A 191 8.35 -2.01 13.12
N ARG A 192 8.00 -3.29 12.99
CA ARG A 192 8.72 -4.38 13.69
C ARG A 192 10.14 -4.57 13.23
N ALA A 193 10.40 -4.33 11.95
CA ALA A 193 11.73 -4.50 11.38
C ALA A 193 12.70 -3.41 11.85
N ILE A 194 12.19 -2.22 12.22
CA ILE A 194 13.05 -1.05 12.44
C ILE A 194 12.87 -0.39 13.80
N ALA A 195 11.67 -0.40 14.42
CA ALA A 195 11.38 0.39 15.61
C ALA A 195 11.85 -0.28 16.90
N ASP A 196 12.42 0.50 17.81
CA ASP A 196 12.76 0.11 19.18
C ASP A 196 11.57 0.32 20.12
N ARG A 197 10.80 1.37 19.86
CA ARG A 197 9.61 1.76 20.61
C ARG A 197 8.47 2.08 19.64
N VAL A 198 7.24 2.00 20.13
CA VAL A 198 6.05 2.37 19.36
C VAL A 198 5.16 3.32 20.15
N ALA A 199 4.46 4.16 19.41
CA ALA A 199 3.39 5.02 19.90
C ALA A 199 2.17 4.84 18.99
N VAL A 200 1.00 4.63 19.58
CA VAL A 200 -0.26 4.43 18.86
C VAL A 200 -1.16 5.62 19.05
N LEU A 201 -1.47 6.33 17.97
CA LEU A 201 -2.49 7.38 17.94
C LEU A 201 -3.82 6.81 17.47
N ARG A 202 -4.92 7.19 18.14
CA ARG A 202 -6.28 6.88 17.75
C ARG A 202 -7.22 8.04 18.12
N ASN A 203 -7.97 8.53 17.15
CA ASN A 203 -8.91 9.65 17.31
C ASN A 203 -8.25 10.88 17.99
N GLY A 204 -7.03 11.21 17.59
CA GLY A 204 -6.28 12.35 18.10
C GLY A 204 -5.63 12.16 19.47
N ARG A 205 -5.74 10.98 20.10
CA ARG A 205 -5.17 10.68 21.42
C ARG A 205 -4.08 9.62 21.33
N LEU A 206 -3.08 9.72 22.21
CA LEU A 206 -2.09 8.67 22.41
C LEU A 206 -2.72 7.55 23.26
N VAL A 207 -2.94 6.38 22.63
CA VAL A 207 -3.59 5.23 23.29
C VAL A 207 -2.56 4.38 24.02
N SER A 208 -1.38 4.18 23.41
CA SER A 208 -0.30 3.43 24.03
C SER A 208 1.05 3.89 23.52
N GLN A 209 2.08 3.77 24.38
CA GLN A 209 3.47 4.01 24.05
C GLN A 209 4.33 3.05 24.86
N GLY A 210 5.35 2.45 24.22
CA GLY A 210 6.27 1.56 24.95
C GLY A 210 7.30 0.89 24.05
N PRO A 211 8.20 0.09 24.65
CA PRO A 211 9.18 -0.71 23.90
C PRO A 211 8.49 -1.80 23.08
N LEU A 212 8.99 -2.06 21.89
CA LEU A 212 8.48 -3.10 21.01
C LEU A 212 9.04 -4.48 21.43
N THR A 213 8.41 -5.12 22.43
CA THR A 213 8.80 -6.45 22.93
C THR A 213 7.82 -7.53 22.48
N GLY A 214 8.25 -8.82 22.54
CA GLY A 214 7.57 -9.96 21.91
C GLY A 214 6.08 -10.19 22.21
N GLY A 215 5.54 -9.68 23.33
CA GLY A 215 4.11 -9.77 23.68
C GLY A 215 3.24 -8.62 23.13
N TYR A 216 3.85 -7.63 22.52
CA TYR A 216 3.18 -6.40 22.11
C TYR A 216 2.36 -6.52 20.82
N ARG A 217 2.51 -7.62 20.07
CA ARG A 217 1.90 -7.79 18.71
C ARG A 217 0.37 -7.74 18.72
N THR A 218 -0.26 -8.58 19.52
CA THR A 218 -1.73 -8.67 19.60
C THR A 218 -2.31 -7.38 20.18
N ARG A 219 -1.60 -6.79 21.17
CA ARG A 219 -2.01 -5.54 21.80
C ARG A 219 -1.93 -4.36 20.84
N LEU A 220 -0.92 -4.28 19.97
CA LEU A 220 -0.80 -3.20 18.97
C LEU A 220 -1.99 -3.15 18.03
N VAL A 221 -2.42 -4.30 17.51
CA VAL A 221 -3.59 -4.35 16.62
C VAL A 221 -4.84 -3.87 17.35
N HIS A 222 -5.03 -4.33 18.57
CA HIS A 222 -6.14 -3.85 19.42
C HIS A 222 -6.06 -2.34 19.70
N ASP A 223 -4.88 -1.81 19.99
CA ASP A 223 -4.69 -0.39 20.31
C ASP A 223 -4.96 0.48 19.07
N ILE A 224 -4.57 0.03 17.87
CA ILE A 224 -4.83 0.70 16.60
C ILE A 224 -6.31 0.66 16.23
N VAL A 225 -6.95 -0.52 16.33
CA VAL A 225 -8.31 -0.76 15.82
C VAL A 225 -9.37 -0.37 16.88
N GLY A 226 -9.06 -0.55 18.17
CA GLY A 226 -9.94 -0.21 19.28
C GLY A 226 -10.90 -1.31 19.74
N HIS A 227 -10.94 -2.40 19.03
CA HIS A 227 -11.62 -3.64 19.40
C HIS A 227 -10.71 -4.82 19.02
N GLU A 228 -10.90 -5.96 19.64
CA GLU A 228 -10.23 -7.18 19.17
C GLU A 228 -10.65 -7.40 17.71
N PRO A 229 -9.69 -7.57 16.79
CA PRO A 229 -10.03 -8.00 15.46
C PRO A 229 -10.74 -9.34 15.61
N THR A 230 -12.02 -9.36 15.33
CA THR A 230 -12.78 -10.62 15.28
C THR A 230 -12.07 -11.46 14.23
N PRO A 231 -11.53 -12.64 14.57
CA PRO A 231 -10.92 -13.51 13.57
C PRO A 231 -11.96 -13.70 12.48
N HIS A 232 -11.63 -13.32 11.25
CA HIS A 232 -12.55 -13.50 10.15
C HIS A 232 -12.67 -15.00 9.92
N ARG A 233 -13.71 -15.61 10.54
CA ARG A 233 -13.97 -17.05 10.42
C ARG A 233 -14.75 -17.25 9.13
N ARG A 234 -14.09 -17.83 8.16
CA ARG A 234 -14.74 -18.14 6.89
C ARG A 234 -15.92 -19.07 7.11
N PRO A 235 -17.08 -18.79 6.50
CA PRO A 235 -18.15 -19.76 6.44
C PRO A 235 -17.68 -20.99 5.66
N SER A 236 -18.16 -22.18 6.04
CA SER A 236 -17.95 -23.40 5.24
C SER A 236 -18.59 -23.21 3.87
N ARG A 237 -17.78 -23.24 2.83
CA ARG A 237 -18.21 -23.00 1.45
C ARG A 237 -18.36 -24.33 0.73
N HIS A 238 -19.42 -24.46 -0.07
CA HIS A 238 -19.60 -25.56 -1.00
C HIS A 238 -19.22 -25.05 -2.39
N ALA A 239 -18.11 -25.53 -2.93
CA ALA A 239 -17.69 -25.20 -4.28
C ALA A 239 -18.70 -25.72 -5.31
N GLY A 240 -19.18 -24.82 -6.16
CA GLY A 240 -20.12 -25.10 -7.23
C GLY A 240 -19.46 -25.70 -8.48
N GLN A 241 -20.05 -25.43 -9.64
CA GLN A 241 -19.48 -25.82 -10.94
C GLN A 241 -18.16 -25.07 -11.23
N VAL A 242 -17.33 -25.64 -12.11
CA VAL A 242 -16.10 -25.00 -12.57
C VAL A 242 -16.46 -23.79 -13.43
N VAL A 243 -15.99 -22.61 -13.03
CA VAL A 243 -16.15 -21.34 -13.74
C VAL A 243 -14.95 -21.07 -14.63
N LEU A 244 -13.74 -21.26 -14.11
CA LEU A 244 -12.49 -21.05 -14.85
C LEU A 244 -11.67 -22.34 -14.84
N SER A 245 -11.21 -22.80 -16.01
CA SER A 245 -10.28 -23.92 -16.13
C SER A 245 -9.07 -23.51 -16.94
N LEU A 246 -7.89 -23.73 -16.39
CA LEU A 246 -6.60 -23.48 -17.02
C LEU A 246 -5.85 -24.79 -17.22
N ALA A 247 -5.33 -25.02 -18.41
CA ALA A 247 -4.47 -26.16 -18.73
C ALA A 247 -3.19 -25.67 -19.40
N ASP A 248 -2.06 -25.80 -18.71
CA ASP A 248 -0.70 -25.43 -19.14
C ASP A 248 -0.59 -23.99 -19.65
N VAL A 249 -1.32 -23.08 -19.02
CA VAL A 249 -1.36 -21.67 -19.43
C VAL A 249 -0.03 -21.01 -19.14
N ARG A 250 0.48 -20.28 -20.15
CA ARG A 250 1.68 -19.46 -20.05
C ARG A 250 1.37 -18.02 -20.40
N THR A 251 1.94 -17.12 -19.61
CA THR A 251 1.90 -15.68 -19.80
C THR A 251 3.32 -15.13 -19.99
N GLY A 252 3.48 -13.82 -20.09
CA GLY A 252 4.82 -13.21 -20.23
C GLY A 252 5.77 -13.49 -19.06
N GLN A 253 5.22 -13.64 -17.85
CA GLN A 253 6.00 -13.76 -16.62
C GLN A 253 5.75 -15.05 -15.83
N ALA A 254 4.76 -15.86 -16.22
CA ALA A 254 4.40 -17.07 -15.47
C ALA A 254 3.92 -18.21 -16.35
N GLY A 255 4.14 -19.44 -15.85
CA GLY A 255 3.63 -20.68 -16.45
C GLY A 255 4.67 -21.81 -16.56
N PRO A 256 4.24 -23.04 -16.83
CA PRO A 256 2.83 -23.44 -17.08
C PRO A 256 1.98 -23.42 -15.82
N ILE A 257 0.72 -23.03 -15.97
CA ILE A 257 -0.25 -22.95 -14.86
C ILE A 257 -1.47 -23.80 -15.23
N SER A 258 -1.83 -24.73 -14.35
CA SER A 258 -3.03 -25.54 -14.47
C SER A 258 -3.81 -25.43 -13.17
N LEU A 259 -5.08 -25.01 -13.26
CA LEU A 259 -6.00 -24.91 -12.12
C LEU A 259 -7.45 -24.93 -12.59
N ASP A 260 -8.34 -25.35 -11.72
CA ASP A 260 -9.78 -25.17 -11.85
C ASP A 260 -10.26 -24.29 -10.69
N LEU A 261 -11.00 -23.22 -11.00
CA LEU A 261 -11.64 -22.34 -10.03
C LEU A 261 -13.14 -22.51 -10.14
N ARG A 262 -13.82 -22.73 -9.00
CA ARG A 262 -15.24 -23.03 -8.93
C ARG A 262 -16.07 -21.83 -8.48
N ALA A 263 -17.34 -21.84 -8.82
CA ALA A 263 -18.31 -20.90 -8.26
C ALA A 263 -18.33 -21.03 -6.72
N GLY A 264 -18.27 -19.89 -6.02
CA GLY A 264 -18.19 -19.86 -4.56
C GLY A 264 -16.83 -20.26 -3.99
N GLU A 265 -15.77 -20.20 -4.78
CA GLU A 265 -14.40 -20.48 -4.37
C GLU A 265 -13.52 -19.25 -4.55
N ALA A 266 -12.58 -19.03 -3.63
CA ALA A 266 -11.54 -18.02 -3.71
C ALA A 266 -10.15 -18.68 -3.77
N ILE A 267 -9.38 -18.41 -4.83
CA ILE A 267 -8.01 -18.90 -4.99
C ILE A 267 -7.03 -17.76 -4.90
N GLY A 268 -5.98 -17.93 -4.07
CA GLY A 268 -4.85 -17.01 -3.97
C GLY A 268 -3.74 -17.36 -4.97
N LEU A 269 -3.24 -16.36 -5.68
CA LEU A 269 -1.98 -16.43 -6.43
C LEU A 269 -0.96 -15.64 -5.62
N VAL A 270 0.01 -16.30 -5.04
CA VAL A 270 0.94 -15.67 -4.10
C VAL A 270 2.39 -15.84 -4.51
N GLY A 271 3.18 -14.82 -4.25
CA GLY A 271 4.61 -14.86 -4.49
C GLY A 271 5.28 -13.59 -4.01
N LEU A 272 6.61 -13.61 -3.93
CA LEU A 272 7.36 -12.40 -3.68
C LEU A 272 7.25 -11.45 -4.88
N THR A 273 7.54 -10.18 -4.68
CA THR A 273 7.54 -9.16 -5.76
C THR A 273 8.36 -9.66 -6.95
N GLY A 274 7.77 -9.64 -8.15
CA GLY A 274 8.39 -10.15 -9.37
C GLY A 274 8.29 -11.67 -9.57
N ALA A 275 7.55 -12.40 -8.73
CA ALA A 275 7.33 -13.84 -8.91
C ALA A 275 6.44 -14.20 -10.11
N GLY A 276 5.80 -13.25 -10.78
CA GLY A 276 4.99 -13.45 -11.98
C GLY A 276 3.50 -13.76 -11.71
N HIS A 277 3.08 -13.91 -10.47
CA HIS A 277 1.71 -14.29 -10.09
C HIS A 277 0.63 -13.29 -10.55
N ALA A 278 0.95 -11.98 -10.61
CA ALA A 278 0.01 -10.95 -11.06
C ALA A 278 -0.27 -11.00 -12.57
N ASP A 279 0.68 -11.48 -13.38
CA ASP A 279 0.58 -11.48 -14.85
C ASP A 279 -0.56 -12.37 -15.36
N LEU A 280 -0.86 -13.47 -14.65
CA LEU A 280 -2.00 -14.34 -14.97
C LEU A 280 -3.33 -13.59 -14.86
N GLY A 281 -3.55 -12.82 -13.79
CA GLY A 281 -4.76 -12.04 -13.60
C GLY A 281 -4.98 -11.06 -14.74
N ARG A 282 -3.94 -10.33 -15.13
CA ARG A 282 -3.95 -9.37 -16.25
C ARG A 282 -4.19 -10.05 -17.59
N ALA A 283 -3.64 -11.24 -17.82
CA ALA A 283 -3.89 -12.01 -19.02
C ALA A 283 -5.34 -12.48 -19.12
N LEU A 284 -5.92 -12.97 -18.03
CA LEU A 284 -7.34 -13.34 -17.98
C LEU A 284 -8.28 -12.14 -18.11
N ALA A 285 -7.88 -10.97 -17.66
CA ALA A 285 -8.62 -9.72 -17.85
C ALA A 285 -8.44 -9.08 -19.24
N GLY A 286 -7.61 -9.66 -20.11
CA GLY A 286 -7.41 -9.19 -21.48
C GLY A 286 -6.51 -7.96 -21.64
N SER A 287 -5.76 -7.59 -20.61
CA SER A 287 -4.74 -6.54 -20.67
C SER A 287 -3.36 -7.07 -21.10
N HIS A 288 -3.08 -8.35 -20.84
CA HIS A 288 -1.88 -9.06 -21.30
C HIS A 288 -2.26 -10.26 -22.16
N PRO A 289 -1.37 -10.75 -23.04
CA PRO A 289 -1.66 -11.91 -23.87
C PRO A 289 -1.48 -13.23 -23.09
N VAL A 290 -2.35 -14.21 -23.36
CA VAL A 290 -2.08 -15.61 -23.08
C VAL A 290 -1.22 -16.17 -24.19
N LEU A 291 0.00 -16.62 -23.87
CA LEU A 291 1.01 -17.04 -24.88
C LEU A 291 0.84 -18.51 -25.28
N ALA A 292 0.41 -19.37 -24.36
CA ALA A 292 0.20 -20.79 -24.62
C ALA A 292 -0.79 -21.40 -23.61
N GLY A 293 -1.23 -22.63 -23.86
CA GLY A 293 -2.17 -23.34 -23.02
C GLY A 293 -3.63 -23.13 -23.44
N ARG A 294 -4.55 -23.67 -22.63
CA ARG A 294 -5.99 -23.56 -22.86
C ARG A 294 -6.66 -22.91 -21.68
N VAL A 295 -7.52 -21.94 -21.96
CA VAL A 295 -8.38 -21.30 -20.95
C VAL A 295 -9.83 -21.55 -21.31
N LEU A 296 -10.61 -22.04 -20.36
CA LEU A 296 -12.06 -22.18 -20.47
C LEU A 296 -12.73 -21.31 -19.40
N LEU A 297 -13.76 -20.56 -19.78
CA LEU A 297 -14.64 -19.82 -18.88
C LEU A 297 -16.06 -20.38 -19.08
N ASP A 298 -16.69 -20.87 -18.01
CA ASP A 298 -17.97 -21.56 -18.05
C ASP A 298 -18.00 -22.69 -19.09
N GLY A 299 -16.91 -23.47 -19.19
CA GLY A 299 -16.74 -24.56 -20.14
C GLY A 299 -16.52 -24.16 -21.59
N ARG A 300 -16.45 -22.86 -21.92
CA ARG A 300 -16.22 -22.34 -23.27
C ARG A 300 -14.81 -21.84 -23.45
N PRO A 301 -14.21 -22.00 -24.63
CA PRO A 301 -12.90 -21.40 -24.92
C PRO A 301 -12.90 -19.89 -24.66
N TYR A 302 -11.91 -19.43 -23.89
CA TYR A 302 -11.80 -18.04 -23.46
C TYR A 302 -10.41 -17.49 -23.72
N GLN A 303 -10.33 -16.49 -24.58
CA GLN A 303 -9.09 -15.77 -24.90
C GLN A 303 -9.42 -14.31 -25.21
N PRO A 304 -9.52 -13.47 -24.19
CA PRO A 304 -9.90 -12.08 -24.38
C PRO A 304 -8.80 -11.30 -25.08
N ARG A 305 -9.16 -10.54 -26.13
CA ARG A 305 -8.23 -9.68 -26.88
C ARG A 305 -8.21 -8.24 -26.35
N SER A 306 -9.03 -7.94 -25.34
CA SER A 306 -9.13 -6.63 -24.70
C SER A 306 -9.88 -6.74 -23.37
N VAL A 307 -9.66 -5.76 -22.50
CA VAL A 307 -10.41 -5.63 -21.23
C VAL A 307 -11.92 -5.53 -21.48
N SER A 308 -12.34 -4.80 -22.52
CA SER A 308 -13.77 -4.71 -22.88
C SER A 308 -14.37 -6.07 -23.27
N ALA A 309 -13.59 -6.95 -23.92
CA ALA A 309 -14.04 -8.30 -24.25
C ALA A 309 -14.18 -9.16 -22.97
N ALA A 310 -13.23 -9.07 -22.05
CA ALA A 310 -13.25 -9.76 -20.75
C ALA A 310 -14.47 -9.33 -19.91
N VAL A 311 -14.71 -8.02 -19.80
CA VAL A 311 -15.89 -7.47 -19.10
C VAL A 311 -17.19 -7.98 -19.72
N GLY A 312 -17.27 -8.06 -21.06
CA GLY A 312 -18.42 -8.63 -21.76
C GLY A 312 -18.64 -10.11 -21.54
N ALA A 313 -17.57 -10.85 -21.20
CA ALA A 313 -17.63 -12.26 -20.84
C ALA A 313 -17.92 -12.50 -19.35
N GLY A 314 -18.16 -11.47 -18.56
CA GLY A 314 -18.45 -11.60 -17.13
C GLY A 314 -17.21 -11.62 -16.23
N VAL A 315 -16.04 -11.23 -16.72
CA VAL A 315 -14.80 -11.10 -15.95
C VAL A 315 -14.61 -9.66 -15.50
N GLY A 316 -14.31 -9.45 -14.21
CA GLY A 316 -13.94 -8.15 -13.63
C GLY A 316 -12.49 -8.17 -13.16
N LEU A 317 -11.82 -7.01 -13.19
CA LEU A 317 -10.48 -6.82 -12.66
C LEU A 317 -10.43 -5.59 -11.75
N VAL A 318 -9.91 -5.77 -10.55
CA VAL A 318 -9.47 -4.70 -9.65
C VAL A 318 -7.94 -4.71 -9.65
N THR A 319 -7.34 -3.60 -10.06
CA THR A 319 -5.89 -3.46 -10.22
C THR A 319 -5.21 -3.04 -8.93
N SER A 320 -3.93 -3.36 -8.79
CA SER A 320 -3.09 -2.93 -7.66
C SER A 320 -2.83 -1.42 -7.66
N ASP A 321 -2.73 -0.79 -8.84
CA ASP A 321 -2.60 0.65 -8.98
C ASP A 321 -3.98 1.32 -9.03
N ARG A 322 -4.57 1.49 -7.84
CA ARG A 322 -5.88 2.13 -7.70
C ARG A 322 -5.89 3.53 -8.27
N GLN A 323 -4.83 4.32 -8.07
CA GLN A 323 -4.82 5.74 -8.40
C GLN A 323 -4.75 5.97 -9.92
N GLU A 324 -3.96 5.20 -10.64
CA GLU A 324 -3.75 5.36 -12.07
C GLU A 324 -4.76 4.56 -12.91
N GLU A 325 -5.13 3.35 -12.45
CA GLU A 325 -5.92 2.41 -13.24
C GLU A 325 -7.33 2.18 -12.66
N GLY A 326 -7.51 2.40 -11.35
CA GLY A 326 -8.70 1.95 -10.62
C GLY A 326 -9.79 2.99 -10.48
N ILE A 327 -9.46 4.28 -10.35
CA ILE A 327 -10.41 5.35 -10.03
C ILE A 327 -10.29 6.53 -10.98
N ALA A 328 -11.36 7.32 -11.04
CA ALA A 328 -11.34 8.67 -11.59
C ALA A 328 -11.49 9.65 -10.41
N PRO A 329 -10.36 10.19 -9.88
CA PRO A 329 -10.34 10.89 -8.59
C PRO A 329 -11.20 12.16 -8.57
N ASP A 330 -11.27 12.86 -9.70
CA ASP A 330 -12.03 14.11 -9.84
C ASP A 330 -13.54 13.89 -10.08
N LEU A 331 -13.93 12.65 -10.40
CA LEU A 331 -15.34 12.30 -10.58
C LEU A 331 -15.97 11.92 -9.23
N SER A 332 -17.29 12.06 -9.16
CA SER A 332 -18.08 11.72 -7.97
C SER A 332 -18.04 10.21 -7.63
N VAL A 333 -18.41 9.87 -6.40
CA VAL A 333 -18.64 8.49 -5.96
C VAL A 333 -19.62 7.78 -6.91
N ARG A 334 -20.74 8.44 -7.27
CA ARG A 334 -21.74 7.93 -8.21
C ARG A 334 -21.12 7.56 -9.55
N GLU A 335 -20.37 8.48 -10.16
CA GLU A 335 -19.74 8.28 -11.47
C GLU A 335 -18.69 7.16 -11.40
N ASN A 336 -17.94 7.06 -10.32
CA ASN A 336 -16.99 5.97 -10.11
C ASN A 336 -17.65 4.60 -9.93
N PHE A 337 -18.77 4.49 -9.21
CA PHE A 337 -19.52 3.23 -9.11
C PHE A 337 -20.05 2.76 -10.46
N LEU A 338 -20.59 3.69 -11.25
CA LEU A 338 -21.31 3.41 -12.49
C LEU A 338 -20.45 3.60 -13.75
N ALA A 339 -19.14 3.80 -13.60
CA ALA A 339 -18.19 4.09 -14.69
C ALA A 339 -18.21 3.05 -15.83
N ASN A 340 -18.59 1.80 -15.55
CA ASN A 340 -18.60 0.74 -16.54
C ASN A 340 -20.04 0.33 -16.93
N ALA A 341 -20.64 1.06 -17.88
CA ALA A 341 -21.99 0.77 -18.37
C ALA A 341 -22.17 -0.69 -18.83
N LYS A 342 -21.15 -1.27 -19.49
CA LYS A 342 -21.18 -2.65 -19.98
C LYS A 342 -21.20 -3.67 -18.82
N ALA A 343 -20.54 -3.39 -17.71
CA ALA A 343 -20.59 -4.23 -16.52
C ALA A 343 -22.01 -4.27 -15.92
N HIS A 344 -22.74 -3.16 -16.00
CA HIS A 344 -24.13 -3.05 -15.59
C HIS A 344 -25.15 -3.52 -16.64
N GLY A 345 -24.69 -4.20 -17.72
CA GLY A 345 -25.56 -4.68 -18.80
C GLY A 345 -26.17 -3.57 -19.65
N ARG A 346 -25.61 -2.35 -19.59
CA ARG A 346 -26.10 -1.18 -20.33
C ARG A 346 -25.30 -0.95 -21.61
N SER A 347 -25.98 -0.47 -22.66
CA SER A 347 -25.28 0.05 -23.81
C SER A 347 -24.57 1.38 -23.44
N PRO A 348 -23.35 1.64 -23.95
CA PRO A 348 -22.68 2.93 -23.74
C PRO A 348 -23.49 4.15 -24.25
N LEU A 349 -24.45 3.89 -25.15
CA LEU A 349 -25.33 4.92 -25.71
C LEU A 349 -26.72 4.98 -25.04
N SER A 350 -26.93 4.20 -23.96
CA SER A 350 -28.23 4.24 -23.25
C SER A 350 -28.38 5.55 -22.49
N TRP A 351 -29.54 6.15 -22.65
CA TRP A 351 -29.94 7.32 -21.86
C TRP A 351 -30.21 6.88 -20.40
N ILE A 352 -29.51 7.47 -19.45
CA ILE A 352 -29.72 7.24 -18.03
C ILE A 352 -30.36 8.48 -17.41
N ARG A 353 -31.48 8.30 -16.70
CA ARG A 353 -32.11 9.40 -15.98
C ARG A 353 -31.29 9.74 -14.73
N PRO A 354 -30.87 11.02 -14.53
CA PRO A 354 -30.00 11.39 -13.39
C PRO A 354 -30.56 10.98 -12.04
N GLY A 355 -31.86 11.04 -11.83
CA GLY A 355 -32.52 10.60 -10.59
C GLY A 355 -32.41 9.10 -10.33
N GLN A 356 -32.48 8.28 -11.36
CA GLN A 356 -32.33 6.83 -11.28
C GLN A 356 -30.87 6.46 -10.96
N GLU A 357 -29.93 7.15 -11.59
CA GLU A 357 -28.50 6.94 -11.36
C GLU A 357 -28.10 7.28 -9.92
N ARG A 358 -28.63 8.39 -9.37
CA ARG A 358 -28.41 8.76 -7.98
C ARG A 358 -29.01 7.74 -7.01
N ALA A 359 -30.21 7.25 -7.27
CA ALA A 359 -30.85 6.24 -6.43
C ALA A 359 -30.05 4.92 -6.41
N GLU A 360 -29.54 4.49 -7.58
CA GLU A 360 -28.71 3.30 -7.71
C GLU A 360 -27.38 3.48 -6.97
N ALA A 361 -26.71 4.61 -7.14
CA ALA A 361 -25.47 4.92 -6.42
C ALA A 361 -25.68 5.00 -4.91
N ALA A 362 -26.79 5.58 -4.45
CA ALA A 362 -27.12 5.63 -3.02
C ALA A 362 -27.34 4.22 -2.43
N ALA A 363 -27.97 3.33 -3.16
CA ALA A 363 -28.12 1.92 -2.77
C ALA A 363 -26.75 1.21 -2.67
N LEU A 364 -25.84 1.46 -3.62
CA LEU A 364 -24.46 0.91 -3.59
C LEU A 364 -23.65 1.50 -2.41
N VAL A 365 -23.73 2.81 -2.17
CA VAL A 365 -23.08 3.47 -1.01
C VAL A 365 -23.54 2.81 0.29
N ALA A 366 -24.84 2.60 0.48
CA ALA A 366 -25.38 1.94 1.66
C ALA A 366 -24.95 0.46 1.76
N CYS A 367 -25.03 -0.29 0.64
CA CYS A 367 -24.69 -1.71 0.59
C CYS A 367 -23.22 -1.96 0.94
N PHE A 368 -22.30 -1.14 0.41
CA PHE A 368 -20.86 -1.29 0.65
C PHE A 368 -20.34 -0.47 1.85
N GLY A 369 -21.22 0.22 2.55
CA GLY A 369 -20.87 1.00 3.75
C GLY A 369 -19.84 2.09 3.47
N VAL A 370 -19.97 2.80 2.33
CA VAL A 370 -19.07 3.91 1.97
C VAL A 370 -19.38 5.13 2.83
N ARG A 371 -18.36 5.81 3.33
CA ARG A 371 -18.48 7.00 4.16
C ARG A 371 -17.61 8.14 3.62
N PRO A 372 -18.11 9.40 3.55
CA PRO A 372 -19.50 9.82 3.86
C PRO A 372 -20.52 9.25 2.86
N GLU A 373 -21.81 9.24 3.24
CA GLU A 373 -22.91 8.76 2.40
C GLU A 373 -23.32 9.80 1.33
N ASP A 374 -22.37 10.49 0.76
CA ASP A 374 -22.57 11.49 -0.28
C ASP A 374 -22.15 10.93 -1.64
N THR A 375 -23.12 10.67 -2.51
CA THR A 375 -22.89 10.14 -3.86
C THR A 375 -22.25 11.15 -4.81
N GLU A 376 -22.33 12.44 -4.51
CA GLU A 376 -21.79 13.52 -5.36
C GLU A 376 -20.41 14.00 -4.89
N ALA A 377 -19.92 13.52 -3.72
CA ALA A 377 -18.57 13.84 -3.26
C ALA A 377 -17.52 13.37 -4.27
N PRO A 378 -16.49 14.20 -4.59
CA PRO A 378 -15.35 13.76 -5.39
C PRO A 378 -14.64 12.58 -4.73
N LEU A 379 -14.33 11.53 -5.49
CA LEU A 379 -13.76 10.31 -4.92
C LEU A 379 -12.41 10.55 -4.24
N ALA A 380 -11.61 11.52 -4.71
CA ALA A 380 -10.34 11.92 -4.11
C ALA A 380 -10.47 12.36 -2.64
N THR A 381 -11.66 12.83 -2.21
CA THR A 381 -11.88 13.30 -0.84
C THR A 381 -12.12 12.17 0.16
N LEU A 382 -12.36 10.95 -0.30
CA LEU A 382 -12.62 9.79 0.53
C LEU A 382 -11.29 9.16 1.03
N SER A 383 -11.36 8.53 2.21
CA SER A 383 -10.24 7.70 2.71
C SER A 383 -9.95 6.53 1.76
N GLY A 384 -8.70 6.01 1.78
CA GLY A 384 -8.29 4.88 0.94
C GLY A 384 -9.20 3.65 1.07
N GLY A 385 -9.67 3.33 2.28
CA GLY A 385 -10.62 2.25 2.51
C GLY A 385 -11.98 2.49 1.84
N ASN A 386 -12.51 3.71 1.89
CA ASN A 386 -13.76 4.05 1.22
C ASN A 386 -13.62 4.10 -0.31
N GLN A 387 -12.50 4.61 -0.83
CA GLN A 387 -12.19 4.51 -2.26
C GLN A 387 -12.17 3.05 -2.72
N GLN A 388 -11.54 2.16 -1.94
CA GLN A 388 -11.47 0.74 -2.26
C GLN A 388 -12.84 0.06 -2.25
N LYS A 389 -13.71 0.42 -1.31
CA LYS A 389 -15.11 -0.05 -1.29
C LYS A 389 -15.88 0.38 -2.54
N VAL A 390 -15.63 1.59 -3.07
CA VAL A 390 -16.23 2.05 -4.33
C VAL A 390 -15.71 1.22 -5.51
N VAL A 391 -14.40 0.97 -5.59
CA VAL A 391 -13.80 0.15 -6.66
C VAL A 391 -14.32 -1.28 -6.63
N LEU A 392 -14.38 -1.91 -5.45
CA LEU A 392 -14.94 -3.25 -5.29
C LEU A 392 -16.44 -3.27 -5.62
N GLY A 393 -17.20 -2.30 -5.10
CA GLY A 393 -18.62 -2.20 -5.32
C GLY A 393 -19.02 -2.00 -6.78
N ARG A 394 -18.17 -1.36 -7.59
CA ARG A 394 -18.32 -1.26 -9.05
C ARG A 394 -18.46 -2.64 -9.71
N TRP A 395 -17.78 -3.65 -9.19
CA TRP A 395 -17.78 -5.00 -9.71
C TRP A 395 -18.77 -5.91 -8.98
N LEU A 396 -18.76 -5.88 -7.63
CA LEU A 396 -19.62 -6.71 -6.80
C LEU A 396 -21.12 -6.37 -6.94
N GLY A 397 -21.44 -5.12 -7.30
CA GLY A 397 -22.79 -4.69 -7.63
C GLY A 397 -23.30 -5.18 -9.01
N THR A 398 -22.50 -6.00 -9.73
CA THR A 398 -22.84 -6.50 -11.07
C THR A 398 -22.72 -8.02 -11.13
N ASN A 399 -23.46 -8.65 -12.07
CA ASN A 399 -23.39 -10.09 -12.29
C ASN A 399 -22.06 -10.49 -12.96
N ARG A 400 -21.02 -10.73 -12.14
CA ARG A 400 -19.75 -11.26 -12.61
C ARG A 400 -19.66 -12.74 -12.30
N HIS A 401 -19.07 -13.51 -13.23
CA HIS A 401 -18.78 -14.92 -13.03
C HIS A 401 -17.43 -15.08 -12.34
N LEU A 402 -16.47 -14.25 -12.73
CA LEU A 402 -15.11 -14.21 -12.22
C LEU A 402 -14.69 -12.79 -11.85
N LEU A 403 -14.20 -12.61 -10.65
CA LEU A 403 -13.55 -11.38 -10.22
C LEU A 403 -12.07 -11.63 -9.92
N ILE A 404 -11.21 -10.85 -10.52
CA ILE A 404 -9.77 -10.88 -10.32
C ILE A 404 -9.39 -9.66 -9.50
N LEU A 405 -8.66 -9.86 -8.42
CA LEU A 405 -8.19 -8.80 -7.54
C LEU A 405 -6.67 -8.83 -7.48
N GLU A 406 -6.03 -7.68 -7.72
CA GLU A 406 -4.60 -7.46 -7.50
C GLU A 406 -4.42 -6.57 -6.28
N GLU A 407 -3.77 -7.08 -5.22
CA GLU A 407 -3.45 -6.33 -4.01
C GLU A 407 -4.63 -5.50 -3.47
N PRO A 408 -5.83 -6.06 -3.26
CA PRO A 408 -7.05 -5.28 -3.03
C PRO A 408 -7.06 -4.46 -1.74
N THR A 409 -6.15 -4.72 -0.80
CA THR A 409 -6.07 -3.91 0.42
C THR A 409 -4.82 -3.02 0.50
N THR A 410 -4.08 -2.88 -0.61
CA THR A 410 -2.94 -1.95 -0.66
C THR A 410 -3.40 -0.51 -0.47
N GLY A 411 -2.76 0.19 0.49
CA GLY A 411 -3.13 1.57 0.86
C GLY A 411 -4.47 1.69 1.59
N VAL A 412 -4.96 0.59 2.16
CA VAL A 412 -6.15 0.54 3.02
C VAL A 412 -5.72 0.41 4.48
N ASP A 413 -6.39 1.13 5.37
CA ASP A 413 -6.15 1.04 6.80
C ASP A 413 -6.37 -0.35 7.36
N VAL A 414 -5.58 -0.74 8.35
CA VAL A 414 -5.71 -2.03 9.06
C VAL A 414 -7.14 -2.23 9.59
N GLY A 415 -7.80 -1.16 10.06
CA GLY A 415 -9.17 -1.21 10.55
C GLY A 415 -10.25 -1.44 9.48
N ALA A 416 -9.98 -1.03 8.23
CA ALA A 416 -10.90 -1.21 7.12
C ALA A 416 -10.74 -2.55 6.38
N LYS A 417 -9.59 -3.23 6.52
CA LYS A 417 -9.34 -4.54 5.89
C LYS A 417 -10.41 -5.60 6.23
N PRO A 418 -10.83 -5.78 7.50
CA PRO A 418 -11.86 -6.78 7.83
C PRO A 418 -13.21 -6.54 7.15
N GLU A 419 -13.57 -5.27 6.93
CA GLU A 419 -14.82 -4.94 6.22
C GLU A 419 -14.72 -5.34 4.74
N ILE A 420 -13.56 -5.11 4.10
CA ILE A 420 -13.30 -5.54 2.72
C ILE A 420 -13.35 -7.07 2.63
N TYR A 421 -12.69 -7.78 3.55
CA TYR A 421 -12.71 -9.25 3.57
C TYR A 421 -14.12 -9.81 3.70
N ARG A 422 -14.96 -9.19 4.54
CA ARG A 422 -16.37 -9.57 4.67
C ARG A 422 -17.14 -9.36 3.36
N LEU A 423 -16.96 -8.23 2.68
CA LEU A 423 -17.61 -7.98 1.39
C LEU A 423 -17.21 -9.03 0.34
N LEU A 424 -15.94 -9.42 0.31
CA LEU A 424 -15.46 -10.48 -0.58
C LEU A 424 -16.04 -11.84 -0.22
N ASP A 425 -16.10 -12.18 1.07
CA ASP A 425 -16.69 -13.44 1.53
C ASP A 425 -18.18 -13.53 1.21
N ASP A 426 -18.93 -12.44 1.44
CA ASP A 426 -20.36 -12.40 1.10
C ASP A 426 -20.57 -12.62 -0.40
N ALA A 427 -19.72 -12.03 -1.24
CA ALA A 427 -19.79 -12.19 -2.69
C ALA A 427 -19.43 -13.64 -3.13
N VAL A 428 -18.39 -14.22 -2.54
CA VAL A 428 -18.01 -15.61 -2.83
C VAL A 428 -19.09 -16.58 -2.33
N ALA A 429 -19.67 -16.35 -1.15
CA ALA A 429 -20.79 -17.13 -0.63
C ALA A 429 -22.04 -17.04 -1.54
N ALA A 430 -22.22 -15.91 -2.24
CA ALA A 430 -23.27 -15.73 -3.25
C ALA A 430 -22.95 -16.45 -4.59
N GLY A 431 -21.80 -17.13 -4.72
CA GLY A 431 -21.43 -17.91 -5.90
C GLY A 431 -20.39 -17.26 -6.81
N LEU A 432 -19.84 -16.09 -6.47
CA LEU A 432 -18.76 -15.47 -7.25
C LEU A 432 -17.49 -16.34 -7.19
N ALA A 433 -16.85 -16.58 -8.33
CA ALA A 433 -15.49 -17.12 -8.39
C ALA A 433 -14.48 -16.00 -8.23
N LEU A 434 -13.53 -16.13 -7.28
CA LEU A 434 -12.58 -15.11 -6.93
C LEU A 434 -11.14 -15.58 -7.16
N LEU A 435 -10.36 -14.80 -7.90
CA LEU A 435 -8.92 -14.99 -8.08
C LEU A 435 -8.18 -13.80 -7.46
N LEU A 436 -7.47 -14.03 -6.36
CA LEU A 436 -6.75 -13.01 -5.62
C LEU A 436 -5.25 -13.12 -5.86
N SER A 437 -4.64 -12.11 -6.45
CA SER A 437 -3.18 -11.98 -6.59
C SER A 437 -2.65 -11.02 -5.52
N SER A 438 -1.85 -11.52 -4.57
CA SER A 438 -1.32 -10.70 -3.48
C SER A 438 0.04 -11.17 -2.98
N ALA A 439 0.91 -10.21 -2.62
CA ALA A 439 2.13 -10.44 -1.87
C ALA A 439 1.90 -10.38 -0.34
N ASP A 440 0.71 -9.92 0.10
CA ASP A 440 0.29 -9.95 1.51
C ASP A 440 -0.29 -11.32 1.85
N PHE A 441 0.54 -12.18 2.46
CA PHE A 441 0.13 -13.52 2.84
C PHE A 441 -0.99 -13.55 3.90
N GLU A 442 -1.09 -12.53 4.76
CA GLU A 442 -2.19 -12.39 5.72
C GLU A 442 -3.52 -12.18 4.97
N GLU A 443 -3.55 -11.36 3.91
CA GLU A 443 -4.72 -11.16 3.07
C GLU A 443 -5.19 -12.46 2.42
N VAL A 444 -4.26 -13.22 1.83
CA VAL A 444 -4.58 -14.51 1.19
C VAL A 444 -5.11 -15.51 2.20
N VAL A 445 -4.49 -15.63 3.37
CA VAL A 445 -4.96 -16.50 4.45
C VAL A 445 -6.35 -16.09 4.91
N ASN A 446 -6.72 -14.82 4.90
CA ASN A 446 -8.04 -14.33 5.32
C ASN A 446 -9.13 -14.45 4.24
N VAL A 447 -8.79 -14.45 2.95
CA VAL A 447 -9.75 -14.37 1.84
C VAL A 447 -9.88 -15.68 1.07
N CYS A 448 -8.78 -16.46 0.88
CA CYS A 448 -8.75 -17.57 -0.06
C CYS A 448 -8.98 -18.94 0.60
N ASP A 449 -9.61 -19.86 -0.09
CA ASP A 449 -9.80 -21.25 0.34
C ASP A 449 -8.54 -22.10 0.11
N ARG A 450 -7.78 -21.76 -0.94
CA ARG A 450 -6.45 -22.31 -1.25
C ARG A 450 -5.60 -21.29 -1.99
N ALA A 451 -4.30 -21.51 -2.02
CA ALA A 451 -3.35 -20.62 -2.69
C ALA A 451 -2.30 -21.40 -3.49
N LEU A 452 -1.99 -20.88 -4.68
CA LEU A 452 -0.87 -21.31 -5.51
C LEU A 452 0.32 -20.41 -5.24
N VAL A 453 1.45 -20.98 -4.86
CA VAL A 453 2.67 -20.25 -4.55
C VAL A 453 3.59 -20.19 -5.77
N PHE A 454 3.91 -18.97 -6.17
CA PHE A 454 4.77 -18.68 -7.33
C PHE A 454 6.19 -18.35 -6.89
N VAL A 455 7.15 -18.98 -7.57
CA VAL A 455 8.57 -18.66 -7.46
C VAL A 455 9.15 -18.55 -8.88
N ARG A 456 9.63 -17.37 -9.24
CA ARG A 456 10.23 -17.10 -10.56
C ARG A 456 9.36 -17.59 -11.75
N GLY A 457 8.10 -17.25 -11.72
CA GLY A 457 7.12 -17.56 -12.78
C GLY A 457 6.55 -18.97 -12.76
N THR A 458 6.96 -19.84 -11.86
CA THR A 458 6.46 -21.22 -11.76
C THR A 458 5.67 -21.45 -10.47
N VAL A 459 4.61 -22.25 -10.53
CA VAL A 459 3.89 -22.71 -9.35
C VAL A 459 4.70 -23.81 -8.67
N THR A 460 5.12 -23.55 -7.42
CA THR A 460 5.99 -24.48 -6.65
C THR A 460 5.22 -25.24 -5.58
N ALA A 461 4.09 -24.71 -5.13
CA ALA A 461 3.26 -25.34 -4.11
C ALA A 461 1.80 -24.90 -4.24
N GLU A 462 0.90 -25.73 -3.78
CA GLU A 462 -0.51 -25.41 -3.51
C GLU A 462 -0.80 -25.71 -2.04
N LEU A 463 -1.40 -24.74 -1.34
CA LEU A 463 -1.76 -24.84 0.08
C LEU A 463 -3.25 -24.60 0.22
N ALA A 464 -3.94 -25.43 1.01
CA ALA A 464 -5.39 -25.37 1.21
C ALA A 464 -5.78 -25.73 2.64
N GLY A 465 -6.95 -25.28 3.09
CA GLY A 465 -7.52 -25.59 4.39
C GLY A 465 -6.55 -25.23 5.54
N ASP A 466 -6.35 -26.14 6.49
CA ASP A 466 -5.49 -25.93 7.67
C ASP A 466 -4.00 -25.72 7.32
N ALA A 467 -3.57 -26.15 6.13
CA ALA A 467 -2.20 -25.90 5.64
C ALA A 467 -2.00 -24.47 5.12
N LEU A 468 -3.07 -23.73 4.85
CA LEU A 468 -3.02 -22.37 4.35
C LEU A 468 -2.74 -21.39 5.50
N THR A 469 -1.47 -21.23 5.87
CA THR A 469 -1.01 -20.34 6.94
C THR A 469 0.05 -19.39 6.42
N VAL A 470 0.18 -18.21 7.05
CA VAL A 470 1.21 -17.22 6.70
C VAL A 470 2.61 -17.84 6.75
N THR A 471 2.88 -18.66 7.76
CA THR A 471 4.17 -19.35 7.92
C THR A 471 4.45 -20.33 6.79
N ALA A 472 3.44 -21.11 6.36
CA ALA A 472 3.59 -22.08 5.28
C ALA A 472 3.78 -21.36 3.93
N LEU A 473 3.00 -20.30 3.66
CA LEU A 473 3.15 -19.45 2.47
C LEU A 473 4.53 -18.81 2.41
N THR A 474 5.01 -18.22 3.52
CA THR A 474 6.34 -17.60 3.60
C THR A 474 7.45 -18.61 3.31
N ARG A 475 7.34 -19.81 3.88
CA ARG A 475 8.32 -20.89 3.65
C ARG A 475 8.32 -21.32 2.19
N ALA A 476 7.15 -21.54 1.59
CA ALA A 476 7.01 -21.99 0.21
C ALA A 476 7.50 -20.92 -0.80
N ALA A 477 7.17 -19.64 -0.56
CA ALA A 477 7.60 -18.52 -1.42
C ALA A 477 9.10 -18.21 -1.32
N SER A 478 9.75 -18.58 -0.19
CA SER A 478 11.19 -18.39 0.04
C SER A 478 12.03 -19.62 -0.36
N ALA A 479 11.41 -20.74 -0.67
CA ALA A 479 12.10 -21.94 -1.08
C ALA A 479 12.78 -21.71 -2.45
N ALA A 480 14.07 -22.06 -2.54
CA ALA A 480 14.73 -22.13 -3.85
C ALA A 480 13.98 -23.18 -4.72
N PRO A 481 13.76 -22.92 -6.02
CA PRO A 481 13.14 -23.91 -6.89
C PRO A 481 13.95 -25.21 -6.79
N ALA A 482 13.29 -26.32 -6.52
CA ALA A 482 13.93 -27.62 -6.54
C ALA A 482 14.55 -27.79 -7.93
N THR A 483 15.86 -27.89 -7.98
CA THR A 483 16.60 -28.16 -9.22
C THR A 483 16.15 -29.53 -9.68
N GLY A 484 15.19 -29.56 -10.64
CA GLY A 484 14.75 -30.77 -11.25
C GLY A 484 15.96 -31.45 -11.90
N MET A 485 16.39 -32.58 -11.36
CA MET A 485 17.26 -33.51 -12.07
C MET A 485 16.55 -33.85 -13.41
N ILE A 486 17.02 -33.24 -14.48
CA ILE A 486 16.77 -33.75 -15.82
C ILE A 486 17.58 -35.05 -15.87
N GLY A 487 16.90 -36.18 -15.59
CA GLY A 487 17.40 -37.50 -15.86
C GLY A 487 17.54 -37.66 -17.37
N ARG A 488 18.68 -38.13 -17.78
CA ARG A 488 19.10 -38.49 -19.14
C ARG A 488 18.15 -39.53 -19.73
#